data_3b57af0290a62b522cfbc4daf96c9e66
#
_entry.id   3b57af0290a62b522cfbc4daf96c9e66
#
_cell.length_a   1.000
_cell.length_b   1.000
_cell.length_c   1.000
_cell.angle_alpha   90.00
_cell.angle_beta   90.00
_cell.angle_gamma   90.00
#
_symmetry.space_group_name_H-M   'P 1'
#
loop_
_entity.id
_entity.type
_entity.pdbx_description
1 polymer ?
#
loop_
_entity_poly.entity_id
_entity_poly.type
_entity_poly.pdbx_seq_one_letter_code
_entity_poly.pdbx_strand_id
1 'polypeptide(L)'
;MTIKLHRYYGDDRITKSVMEVWLDGDSEPRMVCEARESSYKKYEEAFAGASRYCLPVGRWRMKAGGGAYSPMGLRVPKCPGHRQVWLGHSWCRQCKVGEILIGEPAFHYYTDEDGNVVECPQKRRIEHGEEVFKKLDALVYEAFGKMEEFWLEIEDDLCLEGV
;
A
#
# COMPACT_ATOMS: atom_id res chain seq x y z
N MET A 1 -0.87 14.42 8.34
CA MET A 1 -0.15 13.20 7.90
C MET A 1 -0.59 12.82 6.52
N THR A 2 0.34 12.54 5.64
CA THR A 2 0.07 12.10 4.27
C THR A 2 0.81 10.80 4.02
N ILE A 3 0.09 9.81 3.52
CA ILE A 3 0.66 8.57 2.99
C ILE A 3 0.65 8.68 1.49
N LYS A 4 1.81 8.48 0.86
CA LYS A 4 1.98 8.50 -0.59
C LYS A 4 2.26 7.10 -1.10
N LEU A 5 1.48 6.64 -2.07
CA LEU A 5 1.73 5.42 -2.82
C LEU A 5 2.25 5.78 -4.22
N HIS A 6 3.47 5.37 -4.49
CA HIS A 6 4.08 5.48 -5.81
C HIS A 6 4.05 4.11 -6.47
N ARG A 7 3.06 3.89 -7.32
CA ARG A 7 2.90 2.62 -8.04
C ARG A 7 4.00 2.46 -9.08
N TYR A 8 4.69 1.33 -9.04
CA TYR A 8 5.77 1.01 -9.97
C TYR A 8 5.55 -0.29 -10.74
N TYR A 9 4.57 -1.10 -10.35
CA TYR A 9 4.22 -2.34 -11.02
C TYR A 9 2.73 -2.64 -10.86
N GLY A 10 2.12 -3.16 -11.93
CA GLY A 10 0.74 -3.62 -11.89
C GLY A 10 0.47 -4.68 -12.94
N ASP A 11 -0.30 -5.69 -12.57
CA ASP A 11 -0.82 -6.72 -13.45
C ASP A 11 -2.27 -7.10 -13.05
N ASP A 12 -2.83 -8.12 -13.66
CA ASP A 12 -4.18 -8.60 -13.40
C ASP A 12 -4.38 -9.25 -12.02
N ARG A 13 -3.31 -9.35 -11.24
CA ARG A 13 -3.33 -10.01 -9.92
C ARG A 13 -2.89 -9.13 -8.77
N ILE A 14 -2.01 -8.17 -9.03
CA ILE A 14 -1.40 -7.36 -7.97
C ILE A 14 -0.96 -5.99 -8.48
N THR A 15 -0.99 -5.03 -7.57
CA THR A 15 -0.40 -3.70 -7.75
C THR A 15 0.66 -3.50 -6.67
N LYS A 16 1.83 -3.04 -7.06
CA LYS A 16 2.96 -2.78 -6.17
C LYS A 16 3.29 -1.31 -6.11
N SER A 17 3.54 -0.84 -4.90
CA SER A 17 3.90 0.55 -4.65
C SER A 17 5.04 0.66 -3.65
N VAL A 18 5.80 1.72 -3.76
CA VAL A 18 6.59 2.25 -2.65
C VAL A 18 5.68 3.17 -1.86
N MET A 19 5.61 2.97 -0.56
CA MET A 19 4.81 3.78 0.35
C MET A 19 5.71 4.68 1.18
N GLU A 20 5.39 5.97 1.21
CA GLU A 20 6.04 6.95 2.06
C GLU A 20 5.04 7.52 3.05
N VAL A 21 5.48 7.76 4.27
CA VAL A 21 4.67 8.37 5.33
C VAL A 21 5.27 9.71 5.73
N TRP A 22 4.50 10.75 5.62
CA TRP A 22 4.87 12.13 5.90
C TRP A 22 3.97 12.72 7.00
N LEU A 23 4.57 13.28 8.04
CA LEU A 23 3.83 14.14 8.97
C LEU A 23 3.82 15.57 8.46
N ASP A 24 2.87 16.37 8.93
CA ASP A 24 2.75 17.76 8.51
C ASP A 24 4.00 18.56 8.88
N GLY A 25 4.55 19.27 7.90
CA GLY A 25 5.77 20.07 8.06
C GLY A 25 7.08 19.31 7.88
N ASP A 26 7.06 18.01 7.65
CA ASP A 26 8.29 17.24 7.39
C ASP A 26 8.91 17.59 6.04
N SER A 27 10.24 17.62 6.00
CA SER A 27 11.03 17.81 4.78
C SER A 27 11.42 16.51 4.09
N GLU A 28 11.25 15.38 4.77
CA GLU A 28 11.55 14.04 4.28
C GLU A 28 10.55 13.03 4.88
N PRO A 29 10.34 11.88 4.25
CA PRO A 29 9.43 10.88 4.79
C PRO A 29 9.97 10.30 6.10
N ARG A 30 9.09 10.06 7.05
CA ARG A 30 9.39 9.39 8.32
C ARG A 30 9.55 7.89 8.16
N MET A 31 8.89 7.32 7.18
CA MET A 31 8.91 5.89 6.90
C MET A 31 8.77 5.67 5.41
N VAL A 32 9.50 4.68 4.90
CA VAL A 32 9.38 4.17 3.54
C VAL A 32 9.26 2.65 3.61
N CYS A 33 8.28 2.10 2.93
CA CYS A 33 8.07 0.65 2.87
C CYS A 33 7.43 0.24 1.54
N GLU A 34 7.17 -1.04 1.39
CA GLU A 34 6.41 -1.60 0.26
C GLU A 34 4.93 -1.67 0.59
N ALA A 35 4.10 -1.48 -0.42
CA ALA A 35 2.68 -1.71 -0.34
C ALA A 35 2.20 -2.61 -1.48
N ARG A 36 1.14 -3.35 -1.20
CA ARG A 36 0.47 -4.24 -2.15
C ARG A 36 -1.01 -3.96 -2.14
N GLU A 37 -1.58 -3.83 -3.32
CA GLU A 37 -3.02 -3.73 -3.56
C GLU A 37 -3.47 -4.89 -4.44
N SER A 38 -4.76 -5.04 -4.63
CA SER A 38 -5.34 -5.99 -5.58
C SER A 38 -5.01 -5.64 -7.03
N SER A 39 -5.63 -6.36 -7.98
CA SER A 39 -5.38 -6.22 -9.42
C SER A 39 -5.28 -4.77 -9.88
N TYR A 40 -4.28 -4.49 -10.69
CA TYR A 40 -4.12 -3.18 -11.30
C TYR A 40 -5.14 -2.96 -12.41
N LYS A 41 -5.74 -1.77 -12.41
CA LYS A 41 -6.50 -1.23 -13.54
C LYS A 41 -6.25 0.27 -13.67
N LYS A 42 -6.31 0.77 -14.88
CA LYS A 42 -6.32 2.21 -15.15
C LYS A 42 -7.52 2.87 -14.48
N TYR A 43 -7.40 4.13 -14.16
CA TYR A 43 -8.40 4.88 -13.39
C TYR A 43 -9.85 4.66 -13.84
N GLU A 44 -10.12 4.78 -15.14
CA GLU A 44 -11.48 4.68 -15.69
C GLU A 44 -12.04 3.26 -15.55
N GLU A 45 -11.22 2.25 -15.80
CA GLU A 45 -11.60 0.85 -15.66
C GLU A 45 -11.73 0.44 -14.20
N ALA A 46 -10.83 0.93 -13.35
CA ALA A 46 -10.90 0.71 -11.91
C ALA A 46 -12.18 1.30 -11.33
N PHE A 47 -12.58 2.46 -11.80
CA PHE A 47 -13.80 3.12 -11.37
C PHE A 47 -15.06 2.34 -11.75
N ALA A 48 -15.13 1.81 -12.97
CA ALA A 48 -16.27 1.04 -13.45
C ALA A 48 -16.45 -0.32 -12.75
N GLY A 49 -15.34 -0.96 -12.34
CA GLY A 49 -15.35 -2.25 -11.65
C GLY A 49 -14.71 -2.21 -10.26
N ALA A 50 -14.80 -1.11 -9.59
CA ALA A 50 -13.95 -0.66 -8.50
C ALA A 50 -13.75 -1.65 -7.35
N SER A 51 -14.75 -2.44 -6.99
CA SER A 51 -14.63 -3.39 -5.87
C SER A 51 -13.61 -4.51 -6.10
N ARG A 52 -13.13 -4.71 -7.32
CA ARG A 52 -12.19 -5.81 -7.66
C ARG A 52 -10.75 -5.36 -7.79
N TYR A 53 -10.49 -4.05 -7.88
CA TYR A 53 -9.22 -3.50 -8.30
C TYR A 53 -8.57 -2.65 -7.21
N CYS A 54 -7.34 -2.21 -7.49
CA CYS A 54 -6.67 -1.20 -6.68
C CYS A 54 -7.47 0.11 -6.64
N LEU A 55 -7.16 0.97 -5.68
CA LEU A 55 -7.79 2.29 -5.59
C LEU A 55 -7.48 3.14 -6.83
N PRO A 56 -8.40 3.99 -7.27
CA PRO A 56 -8.10 4.98 -8.28
C PRO A 56 -6.99 5.94 -7.84
N VAL A 57 -6.18 6.43 -8.77
CA VAL A 57 -5.22 7.49 -8.50
C VAL A 57 -5.92 8.74 -7.99
N GLY A 58 -5.23 9.52 -7.18
CA GLY A 58 -5.74 10.74 -6.63
C GLY A 58 -5.44 10.91 -5.15
N ARG A 59 -6.21 11.78 -4.51
CA ARG A 59 -6.06 12.10 -3.09
C ARG A 59 -7.33 11.74 -2.34
N TRP A 60 -7.19 10.87 -1.34
CA TRP A 60 -8.31 10.33 -0.58
C TRP A 60 -8.18 10.70 0.88
N ARG A 61 -9.28 11.17 1.47
CA ARG A 61 -9.34 11.40 2.90
C ARG A 61 -9.29 10.08 3.64
N MET A 62 -8.43 9.99 4.66
CA MET A 62 -8.36 8.85 5.57
C MET A 62 -8.93 9.19 6.94
N LYS A 63 -9.30 8.15 7.68
CA LYS A 63 -9.65 8.23 9.10
C LYS A 63 -8.82 7.23 9.89
N ALA A 64 -8.45 7.62 11.10
CA ALA A 64 -7.83 6.75 12.08
C ALA A 64 -8.88 6.24 13.07
N GLY A 65 -8.67 5.02 13.55
CA GLY A 65 -9.53 4.40 14.56
C GLY A 65 -10.62 3.49 14.01
N GLY A 66 -11.18 2.67 14.90
CA GLY A 66 -12.25 1.72 14.56
C GLY A 66 -11.80 0.44 13.86
N GLY A 67 -10.49 0.18 13.80
CA GLY A 67 -9.94 -1.05 13.26
C GLY A 67 -10.03 -2.22 14.24
N ALA A 68 -10.30 -3.43 13.72
CA ALA A 68 -10.36 -4.63 14.54
C ALA A 68 -8.99 -5.06 15.09
N TYR A 69 -7.91 -4.71 14.38
CA TYR A 69 -6.54 -5.14 14.69
C TYR A 69 -5.66 -4.05 15.27
N SER A 70 -6.06 -2.81 15.15
CA SER A 70 -5.37 -1.65 15.71
C SER A 70 -6.39 -0.60 16.12
N PRO A 71 -6.31 -0.08 17.35
CA PRO A 71 -7.17 1.01 17.80
C PRO A 71 -7.08 2.25 16.92
N MET A 72 -5.93 2.43 16.27
CA MET A 72 -5.63 3.54 15.37
C MET A 72 -5.56 3.14 13.90
N GLY A 73 -6.18 2.03 13.53
CA GLY A 73 -6.20 1.56 12.14
C GLY A 73 -6.61 2.64 11.16
N LEU A 74 -5.81 2.80 10.09
CA LEU A 74 -6.08 3.76 9.03
C LEU A 74 -6.98 3.15 7.95
N ARG A 75 -7.96 3.93 7.51
CA ARG A 75 -8.86 3.53 6.44
C ARG A 75 -9.24 4.70 5.55
N VAL A 76 -9.57 4.39 4.30
CA VAL A 76 -10.28 5.29 3.38
C VAL A 76 -11.76 4.97 3.47
N PRO A 77 -12.57 5.78 4.16
CA PRO A 77 -13.97 5.43 4.43
C PRO A 77 -14.88 5.59 3.23
N LYS A 78 -14.51 6.46 2.30
CA LYS A 78 -15.28 6.73 1.09
C LYS A 78 -14.35 6.80 -0.12
N CYS A 79 -14.45 5.78 -0.96
CA CYS A 79 -13.86 5.77 -2.28
C CYS A 79 -14.89 5.21 -3.25
N PRO A 80 -15.16 5.87 -4.37
CA PRO A 80 -16.15 5.40 -5.33
C PRO A 80 -15.93 3.93 -5.70
N GLY A 81 -16.97 3.11 -5.57
CA GLY A 81 -16.94 1.69 -5.86
C GLY A 81 -16.29 0.79 -4.80
N HIS A 82 -15.70 1.35 -3.77
CA HIS A 82 -15.15 0.62 -2.63
C HIS A 82 -15.94 0.93 -1.37
N ARG A 83 -16.21 -0.07 -0.53
CA ARG A 83 -16.89 0.16 0.75
C ARG A 83 -15.99 0.89 1.73
N GLN A 84 -14.87 0.28 2.02
CA GLN A 84 -13.80 0.83 2.84
C GLN A 84 -12.50 0.20 2.41
N VAL A 85 -11.41 0.95 2.47
CA VAL A 85 -10.08 0.43 2.22
C VAL A 85 -9.26 0.57 3.49
N TRP A 86 -8.70 -0.53 3.95
CA TRP A 86 -7.92 -0.63 5.16
C TRP A 86 -6.44 -0.81 4.86
N LEU A 87 -5.59 -0.10 5.60
CA LEU A 87 -4.19 -0.47 5.67
C LEU A 87 -4.04 -1.59 6.68
N GLY A 88 -3.33 -2.63 6.29
CA GLY A 88 -3.10 -3.79 7.12
C GLY A 88 -1.77 -4.47 6.83
N HIS A 89 -1.53 -5.56 7.51
CA HIS A 89 -0.36 -6.40 7.26
C HIS A 89 -0.74 -7.87 7.19
N SER A 90 0.02 -8.59 6.41
CA SER A 90 0.01 -10.04 6.40
C SER A 90 1.26 -10.52 5.69
N TRP A 91 1.88 -11.55 6.21
CA TRP A 91 3.14 -12.05 5.66
C TRP A 91 2.97 -13.20 4.66
N CYS A 92 1.83 -13.80 4.57
CA CYS A 92 1.63 -15.03 3.78
C CYS A 92 0.48 -15.02 2.79
N ARG A 93 -0.33 -13.99 2.76
CA ARG A 93 -1.54 -14.01 1.94
C ARG A 93 -1.52 -13.05 0.77
N GLN A 94 -2.33 -13.37 -0.19
CA GLN A 94 -2.66 -12.48 -1.28
C GLN A 94 -3.48 -11.30 -0.74
N CYS A 95 -3.22 -10.09 -1.27
CA CYS A 95 -4.01 -8.92 -0.93
C CYS A 95 -5.48 -9.14 -1.30
N LYS A 96 -6.35 -8.91 -0.34
CA LYS A 96 -7.79 -8.94 -0.56
C LYS A 96 -8.27 -7.61 -1.13
N VAL A 97 -9.40 -7.66 -1.79
CA VAL A 97 -10.10 -6.44 -2.21
C VAL A 97 -10.41 -5.57 -0.98
N GLY A 98 -10.14 -4.28 -1.08
CA GLY A 98 -10.33 -3.34 0.02
C GLY A 98 -9.22 -3.33 1.07
N GLU A 99 -8.05 -3.86 0.72
CA GLU A 99 -6.87 -3.82 1.58
C GLU A 99 -5.67 -3.20 0.86
N ILE A 100 -4.87 -2.49 1.62
CA ILE A 100 -3.50 -2.13 1.26
C ILE A 100 -2.60 -2.82 2.27
N LEU A 101 -1.87 -3.83 1.84
CA LEU A 101 -0.93 -4.56 2.68
C LEU A 101 0.43 -3.89 2.63
N ILE A 102 1.03 -3.67 3.78
CA ILE A 102 2.33 -3.03 3.93
C ILE A 102 3.36 -3.98 4.53
N GLY A 103 4.61 -3.78 4.16
CA GLY A 103 5.73 -4.59 4.62
C GLY A 103 7.01 -4.27 3.87
N GLU A 104 7.91 -5.23 3.86
CA GLU A 104 9.14 -5.19 3.08
C GLU A 104 9.05 -6.18 1.91
N PRO A 105 9.75 -5.96 0.79
CA PRO A 105 9.76 -6.91 -0.31
C PRO A 105 10.29 -8.27 0.13
N ALA A 106 9.62 -9.34 -0.23
CA ALA A 106 10.14 -10.69 -0.05
C ALA A 106 11.00 -11.09 -1.24
N PHE A 107 12.12 -11.75 -0.97
CA PHE A 107 13.05 -12.21 -1.98
C PHE A 107 13.11 -13.73 -2.01
N HIS A 108 13.44 -14.26 -3.15
CA HIS A 108 13.65 -15.67 -3.41
C HIS A 108 15.04 -15.87 -4.03
N TYR A 109 15.77 -16.83 -3.55
CA TYR A 109 17.09 -17.17 -4.06
C TYR A 109 17.01 -18.49 -4.82
N TYR A 110 17.63 -18.55 -5.99
CA TYR A 110 17.75 -19.76 -6.77
C TYR A 110 19.15 -19.86 -7.40
N THR A 111 19.54 -21.06 -7.76
CA THR A 111 20.80 -21.30 -8.46
C THR A 111 20.52 -21.37 -9.95
N ASP A 112 21.20 -20.54 -10.72
CA ASP A 112 21.10 -20.53 -12.19
C ASP A 112 21.88 -21.70 -12.82
N GLU A 113 21.84 -21.77 -14.17
CA GLU A 113 22.51 -22.82 -14.93
C GLU A 113 24.03 -22.79 -14.77
N ASP A 114 24.62 -21.65 -14.46
CA ASP A 114 26.04 -21.45 -14.25
C ASP A 114 26.50 -21.72 -12.79
N GLY A 115 25.56 -22.09 -11.92
CA GLY A 115 25.80 -22.34 -10.51
C GLY A 115 25.86 -21.10 -9.63
N ASN A 116 25.49 -19.94 -10.13
CA ASN A 116 25.42 -18.69 -9.36
C ASN A 116 24.13 -18.60 -8.57
N VAL A 117 24.22 -18.08 -7.33
CA VAL A 117 23.04 -17.76 -6.53
C VAL A 117 22.48 -16.42 -7.00
N VAL A 118 21.24 -16.45 -7.51
CA VAL A 118 20.53 -15.28 -8.04
C VAL A 118 19.38 -14.95 -7.13
N GLU A 119 19.24 -13.66 -6.82
CA GLU A 119 18.15 -13.12 -6.04
C GLU A 119 17.02 -12.65 -6.96
N CYS A 120 15.80 -13.06 -6.63
CA CYS A 120 14.61 -12.68 -7.37
C CYS A 120 13.53 -12.20 -6.40
N PRO A 121 13.02 -10.98 -6.53
CA PRO A 121 11.92 -10.51 -5.69
C PRO A 121 10.67 -11.35 -5.87
N GLN A 122 10.07 -11.77 -4.78
CA GLN A 122 8.78 -12.45 -4.79
C GLN A 122 7.68 -11.46 -5.21
N LYS A 123 7.06 -11.69 -6.34
CA LYS A 123 6.11 -10.73 -6.93
C LYS A 123 4.93 -10.39 -6.05
N ARG A 124 4.47 -11.31 -5.21
CA ARG A 124 3.23 -11.15 -4.44
C ARG A 124 3.43 -11.08 -2.94
N ARG A 125 4.58 -11.44 -2.46
CA ARG A 125 4.85 -11.51 -1.02
C ARG A 125 5.50 -10.25 -0.51
N ILE A 126 5.14 -9.91 0.70
CA ILE A 126 5.83 -8.94 1.54
C ILE A 126 6.16 -9.62 2.86
N GLU A 127 7.22 -9.20 3.50
CA GLU A 127 7.71 -9.70 4.77
C GLU A 127 7.69 -8.58 5.82
N HIS A 128 7.90 -8.96 7.07
CA HIS A 128 7.99 -8.02 8.19
C HIS A 128 6.83 -7.02 8.30
N GLY A 129 5.66 -7.41 7.81
CA GLY A 129 4.48 -6.54 7.78
C GLY A 129 4.03 -6.09 9.16
N GLU A 130 4.13 -6.96 10.16
CA GLU A 130 3.78 -6.63 11.53
C GLU A 130 4.70 -5.54 12.11
N GLU A 131 5.99 -5.63 11.88
CA GLU A 131 6.99 -4.65 12.34
C GLU A 131 6.81 -3.31 11.64
N VAL A 132 6.60 -3.33 10.32
CA VAL A 132 6.31 -2.13 9.53
C VAL A 132 5.01 -1.48 9.99
N PHE A 133 3.99 -2.28 10.24
CA PHE A 133 2.70 -1.80 10.73
C PHE A 133 2.78 -1.14 12.10
N LYS A 134 3.58 -1.68 13.02
CA LYS A 134 3.86 -1.06 14.33
C LYS A 134 4.52 0.29 14.19
N LYS A 135 5.45 0.46 13.26
CA LYS A 135 6.05 1.77 12.98
C LYS A 135 5.03 2.76 12.44
N LEU A 136 4.17 2.32 11.54
CA LEU A 136 3.07 3.14 11.03
C LEU A 136 2.13 3.56 12.16
N ASP A 137 1.72 2.63 13.01
CA ASP A 137 0.85 2.93 14.15
C ASP A 137 1.44 4.00 15.06
N ALA A 138 2.74 3.93 15.37
CA ALA A 138 3.41 4.94 16.18
C ALA A 138 3.33 6.35 15.55
N LEU A 139 3.51 6.43 14.22
CA LEU A 139 3.37 7.70 13.49
C LEU A 139 1.92 8.19 13.46
N VAL A 140 0.97 7.28 13.34
CA VAL A 140 -0.47 7.63 13.41
C VAL A 140 -0.84 8.19 14.76
N TYR A 141 -0.35 7.61 15.86
CA TYR A 141 -0.55 8.16 17.22
C TYR A 141 0.06 9.55 17.37
N GLU A 142 1.26 9.76 16.86
CA GLU A 142 1.91 11.08 16.87
C GLU A 142 1.09 12.11 16.11
N ALA A 143 0.68 11.81 14.88
CA ALA A 143 -0.14 12.70 14.06
C ALA A 143 -1.52 12.96 14.70
N PHE A 144 -2.15 11.94 15.26
CA PHE A 144 -3.42 12.08 15.96
C PHE A 144 -3.31 13.00 17.16
N GLY A 145 -2.25 12.87 17.95
CA GLY A 145 -1.97 13.75 19.09
C GLY A 145 -1.73 15.21 18.70
N LYS A 146 -1.24 15.45 17.49
CA LYS A 146 -1.06 16.80 16.92
C LYS A 146 -2.30 17.30 16.16
N MET A 147 -3.39 16.55 16.16
CA MET A 147 -4.63 16.85 15.44
C MET A 147 -4.45 17.02 13.94
N GLU A 148 -3.50 16.30 13.34
CA GLU A 148 -3.29 16.30 11.89
C GLU A 148 -4.43 15.61 11.17
N GLU A 149 -4.72 16.05 9.95
CA GLU A 149 -5.59 15.33 9.03
C GLU A 149 -4.83 14.17 8.38
N PHE A 150 -5.54 13.11 8.00
CA PHE A 150 -4.96 11.94 7.36
C PHE A 150 -5.36 11.87 5.89
N TRP A 151 -4.36 11.77 5.01
CA TRP A 151 -4.53 11.73 3.56
C TRP A 151 -3.76 10.59 2.93
N LEU A 152 -4.36 9.99 1.90
CA LEU A 152 -3.72 9.03 1.02
C LEU A 152 -3.61 9.64 -0.37
N GLU A 153 -2.40 9.79 -0.88
CA GLU A 153 -2.12 10.23 -2.24
C GLU A 153 -1.57 9.06 -3.05
N ILE A 154 -2.17 8.80 -4.20
CA ILE A 154 -1.78 7.71 -5.08
C ILE A 154 -1.31 8.31 -6.40
N GLU A 155 -0.06 8.05 -6.74
CA GLU A 155 0.58 8.38 -8.00
C GLU A 155 0.85 7.12 -8.80
N ASP A 156 0.66 7.19 -10.09
CA ASP A 156 0.79 6.07 -11.00
C ASP A 156 1.63 6.50 -12.20
N ASP A 157 2.92 6.25 -12.11
CA ASP A 157 3.88 6.50 -13.18
C ASP A 157 4.04 5.31 -14.13
N LEU A 158 3.12 4.33 -14.06
CA LEU A 158 3.15 3.17 -14.94
C LEU A 158 2.81 3.60 -16.36
N CYS A 159 3.83 3.83 -17.15
CA CYS A 159 3.72 3.92 -18.61
C CYS A 159 3.33 2.55 -19.14
N LEU A 160 2.04 2.26 -19.14
CA LEU A 160 1.48 1.04 -19.69
C LEU A 160 1.31 1.23 -21.21
N GLU A 161 2.41 1.35 -21.90
CA GLU A 161 2.40 1.17 -23.35
C GLU A 161 2.14 -0.31 -23.63
N GLY A 162 0.96 -0.63 -24.10
CA GLY A 162 0.61 -1.96 -24.59
C GLY A 162 -0.04 -2.92 -23.59
N VAL A 163 -0.64 -2.43 -22.53
CA VAL A 163 -1.47 -3.25 -21.63
C VAL A 163 -2.94 -2.86 -21.75
#